data_ddf8b7693f5f952399877414a6df261c
#
_entry.id   ddf8b7693f5f952399877414a6df261c
#
_cell.length_a   1.000
_cell.length_b   1.000
_cell.length_c   1.000
_cell.angle_alpha   90.00
_cell.angle_beta   90.00
_cell.angle_gamma   90.00
#
_symmetry.space_group_name_H-M   'P 1'
#
loop_
_entity.id
_entity.type
_entity.pdbx_description
1 polymer ?
#
loop_
_entity_poly.entity_id
_entity_poly.type
_entity_poly.pdbx_seq_one_letter_code
_entity_poly.pdbx_strand_id
1 'polypeptide(L)'
;FVDCDSTPVCGFTWIHWLAANFPANTTLIGDDASRKDGHGFVQGKNSNAGRLVNGDPAITKGYVGPQPPDQIHDYTLTVYALDTTLDLNEGYWLNEFRHAAKGHVLEKVSLELPSRAN
;
A
#
# COMPACT_ATOMS: atom_id res chain seq x y z
N PHE A 1 0.62 2.63 1.47
CA PHE A 1 -0.50 3.34 2.11
C PHE A 1 -0.96 2.52 3.31
N VAL A 2 -0.77 3.07 4.50
CA VAL A 2 -0.99 2.32 5.74
C VAL A 2 -1.81 3.14 6.75
N ASP A 3 -2.42 2.43 7.69
CA ASP A 3 -3.14 3.00 8.84
C ASP A 3 -2.44 2.57 10.13
N CYS A 4 -1.62 3.46 10.69
CA CYS A 4 -0.96 3.21 11.96
C CYS A 4 -1.93 3.35 13.15
N ASP A 5 -3.00 4.11 12.99
CA ASP A 5 -4.01 4.31 14.04
C ASP A 5 -4.92 3.08 14.22
N SER A 6 -4.77 2.08 13.37
CA SER A 6 -5.42 0.79 13.54
C SER A 6 -4.81 -0.06 14.67
N THR A 7 -3.62 0.29 15.15
CA THR A 7 -2.90 -0.53 16.14
C THR A 7 -3.68 -0.76 17.45
N PRO A 8 -4.38 0.23 18.04
CA PRO A 8 -5.21 -0.07 19.21
C PRO A 8 -6.49 -0.86 18.88
N VAL A 9 -6.89 -0.90 17.61
CA VAL A 9 -8.11 -1.60 17.16
C VAL A 9 -7.84 -3.07 16.90
N CYS A 10 -6.84 -3.38 16.07
CA CYS A 10 -6.56 -4.75 15.64
C CYS A 10 -5.20 -5.30 16.09
N GLY A 11 -4.36 -4.48 16.72
CA GLY A 11 -3.06 -4.90 17.24
C GLY A 11 -1.89 -4.74 16.27
N PHE A 12 -2.15 -4.22 15.07
CA PHE A 12 -1.10 -4.02 14.06
C PHE A 12 -1.45 -2.87 13.12
N THR A 13 -0.42 -2.36 12.41
CA THR A 13 -0.61 -1.37 11.35
C THR A 13 -1.28 -2.02 10.14
N TRP A 14 -2.40 -1.46 9.70
CA TRP A 14 -3.13 -1.98 8.56
C TRP A 14 -2.52 -1.49 7.25
N ILE A 15 -2.18 -2.42 6.37
CA ILE A 15 -1.68 -2.13 5.04
C ILE A 15 -2.86 -2.02 4.09
N HIS A 16 -3.08 -0.84 3.51
CA HIS A 16 -4.15 -0.58 2.57
C HIS A 16 -3.73 -0.75 1.11
N TRP A 17 -2.49 -0.42 0.79
CA TRP A 17 -2.02 -0.52 -0.59
C TRP A 17 -0.50 -0.58 -0.66
N LEU A 18 -0.01 -1.56 -1.41
CA LEU A 18 1.39 -1.67 -1.82
C LEU A 18 1.43 -1.65 -3.34
N ALA A 19 2.22 -0.76 -3.92
CA ALA A 19 2.42 -0.68 -5.35
C ALA A 19 3.88 -0.34 -5.65
N ALA A 20 4.45 -0.94 -6.66
CA ALA A 20 5.86 -0.78 -7.01
C ALA A 20 6.07 -0.74 -8.52
N ASN A 21 7.25 -0.28 -8.92
CA ASN A 21 7.66 -0.26 -10.31
C ASN A 21 6.78 0.63 -11.21
N PHE A 22 6.37 1.79 -10.68
CA PHE A 22 5.76 2.80 -11.53
C PHE A 22 6.76 3.21 -12.61
N PRO A 23 6.32 3.38 -13.88
CA PRO A 23 7.19 3.90 -14.93
C PRO A 23 7.87 5.20 -14.51
N ALA A 24 9.14 5.36 -14.87
CA ALA A 24 9.96 6.50 -14.41
C ALA A 24 9.39 7.86 -14.80
N ASN A 25 8.60 7.91 -15.86
CA ASN A 25 7.96 9.14 -16.35
C ASN A 25 6.55 9.36 -15.76
N THR A 26 6.16 8.59 -14.74
CA THR A 26 4.84 8.74 -14.12
C THR A 26 4.76 10.07 -13.37
N THR A 27 3.78 10.90 -13.74
CA THR A 27 3.50 12.19 -13.09
C THR A 27 2.13 12.23 -12.45
N LEU A 28 1.25 11.27 -12.79
CA LEU A 28 -0.12 11.18 -12.31
C LEU A 28 -0.53 9.72 -12.18
N ILE A 29 -1.16 9.39 -11.06
CA ILE A 29 -1.88 8.14 -10.89
C ILE A 29 -3.36 8.47 -10.99
N GLY A 30 -4.02 7.96 -12.02
CA GLY A 30 -5.43 8.28 -12.29
C GLY A 30 -6.38 7.66 -11.27
N ASP A 31 -7.61 8.13 -11.31
CA ASP A 31 -8.68 7.61 -10.46
C ASP A 31 -8.86 6.11 -10.69
N ASP A 32 -9.03 5.38 -9.58
CA ASP A 32 -9.26 3.92 -9.58
C ASP A 32 -8.17 3.11 -10.30
N ALA A 33 -6.94 3.64 -10.38
CA ALA A 33 -5.84 3.02 -11.11
C ALA A 33 -5.55 1.58 -10.66
N SER A 34 -5.74 1.28 -9.38
CA SER A 34 -5.48 -0.04 -8.81
C SER A 34 -6.37 -1.14 -9.43
N ARG A 35 -7.56 -0.80 -9.87
CA ARG A 35 -8.53 -1.74 -10.46
C ARG A 35 -8.54 -1.76 -11.98
N LYS A 36 -7.84 -0.84 -12.61
CA LYS A 36 -7.79 -0.74 -14.07
C LYS A 36 -6.67 -1.59 -14.65
N ASP A 37 -6.91 -2.24 -15.76
CA ASP A 37 -5.90 -2.96 -16.51
C ASP A 37 -4.91 -1.98 -17.18
N GLY A 38 -3.68 -2.43 -17.40
CA GLY A 38 -2.68 -1.66 -18.12
C GLY A 38 -2.10 -0.48 -17.33
N HIS A 39 -2.21 -0.48 -16.01
CA HIS A 39 -1.67 0.59 -15.16
C HIS A 39 -0.13 0.66 -15.14
N GLY A 40 0.57 -0.41 -15.51
CA GLY A 40 2.02 -0.42 -15.66
C GLY A 40 2.83 -0.58 -14.38
N PHE A 41 2.20 -0.76 -13.24
CA PHE A 41 2.89 -1.02 -11.97
C PHE A 41 2.47 -2.37 -11.38
N VAL A 42 3.20 -2.84 -10.37
CA VAL A 42 2.97 -4.14 -9.72
C VAL A 42 2.36 -3.89 -8.34
N GLN A 43 1.32 -4.62 -7.98
CA GLN A 43 0.64 -4.45 -6.70
C GLN A 43 0.92 -5.61 -5.75
N GLY A 44 1.06 -5.26 -4.46
CA GLY A 44 1.26 -6.22 -3.40
C GLY A 44 -0.02 -6.57 -2.64
N LYS A 45 0.12 -7.51 -1.71
CA LYS A 45 -0.95 -7.90 -0.80
C LYS A 45 -1.15 -6.84 0.28
N ASN A 46 -2.40 -6.61 0.64
CA ASN A 46 -2.76 -5.78 1.78
C ASN A 46 -3.07 -6.63 3.01
N SER A 47 -3.45 -6.00 4.12
CA SER A 47 -3.67 -6.72 5.38
C SER A 47 -4.82 -7.73 5.35
N ASN A 48 -5.74 -7.64 4.38
CA ASN A 48 -6.79 -8.64 4.21
C ASN A 48 -6.25 -10.02 3.84
N ALA A 49 -5.03 -10.09 3.32
CA ALA A 49 -4.39 -11.35 2.94
C ALA A 49 -3.77 -12.11 4.11
N GLY A 50 -3.58 -11.47 5.26
CA GLY A 50 -2.97 -12.09 6.44
C GLY A 50 -3.79 -13.26 6.96
N ARG A 51 -3.14 -14.38 7.26
CA ARG A 51 -3.84 -15.59 7.74
C ARG A 51 -4.65 -15.36 9.01
N LEU A 52 -4.17 -14.48 9.89
CA LEU A 52 -4.85 -14.16 11.15
C LEU A 52 -6.04 -13.21 10.96
N VAL A 53 -6.09 -12.49 9.85
CA VAL A 53 -7.19 -11.59 9.51
C VAL A 53 -8.37 -12.36 8.92
N ASN A 54 -8.10 -13.36 8.10
CA ASN A 54 -9.10 -14.15 7.38
C ASN A 54 -10.07 -13.25 6.59
N GLY A 55 -9.52 -12.28 5.86
CA GLY A 55 -10.30 -11.32 5.08
C GLY A 55 -10.86 -11.90 3.80
N ASP A 56 -11.68 -11.10 3.12
CA ASP A 56 -12.31 -11.46 1.84
C ASP A 56 -11.22 -11.72 0.79
N PRO A 57 -11.18 -12.93 0.19
CA PRO A 57 -10.18 -13.26 -0.84
C PRO A 57 -10.20 -12.31 -2.05
N ALA A 58 -11.33 -11.67 -2.34
CA ALA A 58 -11.48 -10.78 -3.48
C ALA A 58 -10.70 -9.46 -3.32
N ILE A 59 -10.34 -9.07 -2.10
CA ILE A 59 -9.70 -7.78 -1.82
C ILE A 59 -8.35 -7.91 -1.12
N THR A 60 -7.68 -9.04 -1.26
CA THR A 60 -6.40 -9.29 -0.60
C THR A 60 -5.21 -8.62 -1.28
N LYS A 61 -5.39 -8.13 -2.50
CA LYS A 61 -4.34 -7.47 -3.29
C LYS A 61 -4.87 -6.13 -3.83
N GLY A 62 -3.98 -5.15 -3.93
CA GLY A 62 -4.32 -3.84 -4.45
C GLY A 62 -4.84 -2.89 -3.37
N TYR A 63 -5.46 -1.83 -3.81
CA TYR A 63 -5.95 -0.75 -2.96
C TYR A 63 -7.26 -1.10 -2.29
N VAL A 64 -7.32 -0.90 -0.98
CA VAL A 64 -8.55 -0.92 -0.19
C VAL A 64 -8.64 0.40 0.56
N GLY A 65 -9.73 1.12 0.36
CA GLY A 65 -9.91 2.46 0.92
C GLY A 65 -10.06 2.48 2.45
N PRO A 66 -9.90 3.67 3.05
CA PRO A 66 -10.08 3.87 4.47
C PRO A 66 -11.48 3.53 4.96
N GLN A 67 -11.55 2.79 6.06
CA GLN A 67 -12.81 2.47 6.76
C GLN A 67 -12.55 2.45 8.27
N PRO A 68 -12.16 3.62 8.87
CA PRO A 68 -11.84 3.65 10.30
C PRO A 68 -13.10 3.34 11.11
N PRO A 69 -13.04 2.37 12.07
CA PRO A 69 -14.24 1.88 12.74
C PRO A 69 -14.70 2.73 13.93
N ASP A 70 -13.82 3.51 14.52
CA ASP A 70 -14.03 4.12 15.83
C ASP A 70 -13.94 5.65 15.83
N GLN A 71 -12.97 6.23 15.15
CA GLN A 71 -12.70 7.66 15.13
C GLN A 71 -11.95 8.05 13.86
N ILE A 72 -11.58 9.31 13.74
CA ILE A 72 -10.69 9.75 12.65
C ILE A 72 -9.35 9.03 12.80
N HIS A 73 -8.90 8.39 11.72
CA HIS A 73 -7.55 7.86 11.61
C HIS A 73 -6.73 8.70 10.64
N ASP A 74 -5.46 8.87 10.93
CA ASP A 74 -4.48 9.46 10.02
C ASP A 74 -3.80 8.36 9.23
N TYR A 75 -4.08 8.31 7.92
CA TYR A 75 -3.48 7.35 7.01
C TYR A 75 -2.18 7.93 6.46
N THR A 76 -1.15 7.12 6.37
CA THR A 76 0.15 7.53 5.87
C THR A 76 0.38 6.99 4.47
N LEU A 77 0.53 7.91 3.51
CA LEU A 77 0.99 7.59 2.16
C LEU A 77 2.49 7.89 2.08
N THR A 78 3.30 6.86 1.81
CA THR A 78 4.73 7.04 1.60
C THR A 78 5.08 6.67 0.16
N VAL A 79 5.78 7.57 -0.51
CA VAL A 79 6.27 7.38 -1.88
C VAL A 79 7.79 7.31 -1.86
N TYR A 80 8.34 6.30 -2.53
CA TYR A 80 9.77 6.05 -2.61
C TYR A 80 10.27 6.29 -4.02
N ALA A 81 11.33 7.08 -4.17
CA ALA A 81 12.10 7.17 -5.42
C ALA A 81 13.22 6.14 -5.36
N LEU A 82 13.30 5.28 -6.35
CA LEU A 82 14.26 4.18 -6.40
C LEU A 82 15.23 4.35 -7.57
N ASP A 83 16.42 3.79 -7.43
CA ASP A 83 17.46 3.81 -8.47
C ASP A 83 17.36 2.62 -9.44
N THR A 84 16.39 1.73 -9.24
CA THR A 84 16.21 0.54 -10.07
C THR A 84 14.75 0.10 -10.07
N THR A 85 14.40 -0.73 -11.03
CA THR A 85 13.16 -1.51 -11.00
C THR A 85 13.35 -2.71 -10.10
N LEU A 86 12.41 -2.94 -9.19
CA LEU A 86 12.49 -4.04 -8.24
C LEU A 86 12.01 -5.35 -8.85
N ASP A 87 12.66 -6.46 -8.49
CA ASP A 87 12.24 -7.80 -8.89
C ASP A 87 11.11 -8.28 -7.97
N LEU A 88 9.89 -7.83 -8.27
CA LEU A 88 8.69 -8.16 -7.51
C LEU A 88 7.60 -8.68 -8.45
N ASN A 89 6.93 -9.74 -8.02
CA ASN A 89 5.76 -10.29 -8.72
C ASN A 89 4.48 -9.73 -8.13
N GLU A 90 3.41 -9.70 -8.92
CA GLU A 90 2.07 -9.38 -8.42
C GLU A 90 1.75 -10.19 -7.17
N GLY A 91 1.18 -9.53 -6.17
CA GLY A 91 0.84 -10.17 -4.91
C GLY A 91 2.01 -10.32 -3.94
N TYR A 92 3.04 -9.51 -4.08
CA TYR A 92 4.16 -9.50 -3.14
C TYR A 92 3.73 -9.02 -1.76
N TRP A 93 4.49 -9.40 -0.73
CA TRP A 93 4.29 -8.93 0.64
C TRP A 93 5.18 -7.73 0.95
N LEU A 94 4.80 -6.94 1.96
CA LEU A 94 5.58 -5.77 2.38
C LEU A 94 7.04 -6.10 2.69
N ASN A 95 7.30 -7.22 3.35
CA ASN A 95 8.67 -7.62 3.65
C ASN A 95 9.50 -7.89 2.39
N GLU A 96 8.88 -8.45 1.36
CA GLU A 96 9.55 -8.65 0.07
C GLU A 96 9.92 -7.32 -0.58
N PHE A 97 9.02 -6.34 -0.53
CA PHE A 97 9.31 -4.98 -0.98
C PHE A 97 10.50 -4.38 -0.21
N ARG A 98 10.47 -4.49 1.12
CA ARG A 98 11.53 -3.92 1.97
C ARG A 98 12.89 -4.54 1.67
N HIS A 99 12.94 -5.85 1.49
CA HIS A 99 14.19 -6.54 1.13
C HIS A 99 14.68 -6.13 -0.25
N ALA A 100 13.79 -6.08 -1.24
CA ALA A 100 14.15 -5.70 -2.61
C ALA A 100 14.61 -4.25 -2.72
N ALA A 101 14.00 -3.34 -1.96
CA ALA A 101 14.30 -1.91 -2.01
C ALA A 101 15.54 -1.52 -1.21
N LYS A 102 16.06 -2.39 -0.35
CA LYS A 102 17.21 -2.09 0.52
C LYS A 102 18.42 -1.69 -0.30
N GLY A 103 18.97 -0.50 -0.02
CA GLY A 103 20.12 0.04 -0.75
C GLY A 103 19.78 0.72 -2.07
N HIS A 104 18.49 0.78 -2.45
CA HIS A 104 18.04 1.36 -3.71
C HIS A 104 17.15 2.59 -3.54
N VAL A 105 16.89 3.02 -2.32
CA VAL A 105 16.02 4.18 -2.05
C VAL A 105 16.85 5.46 -2.16
N LEU A 106 16.50 6.30 -3.13
CA LEU A 106 17.14 7.61 -3.33
C LEU A 106 16.51 8.65 -2.41
N GLU A 107 15.18 8.62 -2.28
CA GLU A 107 14.41 9.57 -1.47
C GLU A 107 13.07 8.96 -1.11
N LYS A 108 12.49 9.39 0.00
CA LYS A 108 11.10 9.07 0.35
C LYS A 108 10.39 10.28 0.91
N VAL A 109 9.10 10.37 0.63
CA VAL A 109 8.20 11.44 1.11
C VAL A 109 6.95 10.79 1.67
N SER A 110 6.49 11.27 2.81
CA SER A 110 5.26 10.81 3.44
C SER A 110 4.24 11.94 3.56
N LEU A 111 2.97 11.60 3.41
CA LEU A 111 1.84 12.50 3.57
C LEU A 111 0.80 11.85 4.48
N GLU A 112 0.33 12.61 5.48
CA GLU A 112 -0.75 12.18 6.36
C GLU A 112 -2.10 12.58 5.76
N LEU A 113 -3.02 11.63 5.67
CA LEU A 113 -4.34 11.80 5.06
C LEU A 113 -5.42 11.40 6.07
N PRO A 114 -6.09 12.35 6.75
CA PRO A 114 -7.12 12.02 7.71
C PRO A 114 -8.38 11.49 7.01
N SER A 115 -9.00 10.47 7.60
CA SER A 115 -10.30 9.98 7.17
C SER A 115 -11.17 9.73 8.39
N ARG A 116 -12.41 10.19 8.34
CA ARG A 116 -13.36 10.03 9.45
C ARG A 116 -14.05 8.68 9.40
N ALA A 117 -14.52 8.24 10.56
CA ALA A 117 -15.42 7.10 10.65
C ALA A 117 -16.76 7.42 10.01
N ASN A 118 -17.31 6.46 9.36
CA ASN A 118 -18.66 6.57 8.76
C ASN A 118 -19.75 6.20 9.76
#